data_f3c2cd5b435b0071bee5abaf54213509
#
_entry.id   f3c2cd5b435b0071bee5abaf54213509
#
_cell.length_a   1.000
_cell.length_b   1.000
_cell.length_c   1.000
_cell.angle_alpha   90.00
_cell.angle_beta   90.00
_cell.angle_gamma   90.00
#
_symmetry.space_group_name_H-M   'P 1'
#
loop_
_entity.id
_entity.type
_entity.pdbx_description
1 polymer ?
#
loop_
_entity_poly.entity_id
_entity_poly.type
_entity_poly.pdbx_seq_one_letter_code
_entity_poly.pdbx_strand_id
1 'polypeptide(L)'
;MTSVWRRVGIALAVTAAASVAALATSQAPHAKPKAPTRAATKVVPAPAYIRDRVTELGQGFNGQVGISVKSIDDGWSTGWKANELYPQQSVSKLWVAITAMDAVDKGKVSLDQPVTLTTEDLTLFHQPIAAEVLKTGSFTTTLGDLMLRQITQSDNTANDKLMRSVGGPAVVRAMIKAKHLGAIRFDNGERALQSKIAGLSWKPEYSIGNAFFEARDALPPEARKTAFDRYVARPYDGAAPGAIVNALARLKRGHLLSPTSTQHLLDIMSHTVTGANRLKGGLAPGWVLNHKTGTGQVLGDAQAGYNDIGILTAPDGKSYAVAVMIRLTSVPLPVRMELMNNVVRAVIAQHDMQNAPAAPASQAFQPSR
;
A
#
# COMPACT_ATOMS: atom_id res chain seq x y z
N MET A 1 11.03 -8.50 -72.73
CA MET A 1 11.01 -9.66 -73.66
C MET A 1 10.38 -10.82 -72.93
N THR A 2 9.25 -11.18 -73.42
CA THR A 2 8.59 -12.49 -73.67
C THR A 2 8.25 -13.29 -72.41
N SER A 3 7.01 -13.33 -71.98
CA SER A 3 5.83 -14.09 -72.53
C SER A 3 5.99 -15.61 -72.21
N VAL A 4 5.05 -16.41 -71.81
CA VAL A 4 3.63 -16.56 -72.00
C VAL A 4 3.18 -17.95 -71.52
N TRP A 5 1.92 -18.07 -71.09
CA TRP A 5 0.91 -19.14 -71.25
C TRP A 5 0.87 -20.37 -70.31
N ARG A 6 -0.19 -20.42 -69.50
CA ARG A 6 -1.47 -21.14 -69.60
C ARG A 6 -1.39 -22.69 -69.65
N ARG A 7 -2.10 -23.37 -68.80
CA ARG A 7 -3.25 -24.19 -69.18
C ARG A 7 -4.13 -24.59 -67.96
N VAL A 8 -5.39 -24.45 -68.20
CA VAL A 8 -6.61 -24.83 -67.50
C VAL A 8 -6.78 -26.34 -67.59
N GLY A 9 -7.24 -26.98 -66.53
CA GLY A 9 -7.72 -28.36 -66.50
C GLY A 9 -9.01 -28.43 -65.70
N ILE A 10 -10.14 -28.53 -66.41
CA ILE A 10 -11.48 -28.81 -65.88
C ILE A 10 -11.61 -30.31 -65.74
N ALA A 11 -12.06 -30.78 -64.57
CA ALA A 11 -12.57 -32.16 -64.41
C ALA A 11 -13.92 -32.12 -63.68
N LEU A 12 -14.88 -32.74 -64.31
CA LEU A 12 -16.30 -32.81 -63.96
C LEU A 12 -16.58 -33.55 -62.65
N ALA A 13 -17.63 -33.09 -62.01
CA ALA A 13 -18.29 -33.68 -60.87
C ALA A 13 -19.06 -34.95 -61.19
N VAL A 14 -19.07 -35.88 -60.29
CA VAL A 14 -20.09 -36.93 -60.19
C VAL A 14 -20.71 -36.88 -58.82
N THR A 15 -21.98 -36.46 -58.76
CA THR A 15 -22.83 -36.41 -57.59
C THR A 15 -23.33 -37.84 -57.26
N ALA A 16 -22.99 -38.32 -56.07
CA ALA A 16 -23.66 -39.43 -55.40
C ALA A 16 -24.43 -38.90 -54.19
N ALA A 17 -25.75 -38.89 -54.31
CA ALA A 17 -26.65 -38.55 -53.21
C ALA A 17 -26.76 -39.75 -52.25
N ALA A 18 -26.23 -39.61 -51.03
CA ALA A 18 -26.51 -40.52 -49.93
C ALA A 18 -27.40 -39.84 -48.92
N SER A 19 -28.66 -40.27 -48.84
CA SER A 19 -29.62 -39.81 -47.81
C SER A 19 -29.23 -40.38 -46.45
N VAL A 20 -28.76 -39.53 -45.53
CA VAL A 20 -28.56 -39.92 -44.14
C VAL A 20 -29.72 -39.33 -43.31
N ALA A 21 -30.54 -40.22 -42.77
CA ALA A 21 -31.59 -39.89 -41.84
C ALA A 21 -30.95 -39.37 -40.51
N ALA A 22 -31.14 -38.11 -40.19
CA ALA A 22 -30.72 -37.52 -38.92
C ALA A 22 -31.67 -37.93 -37.80
N LEU A 23 -31.21 -38.78 -36.90
CA LEU A 23 -31.83 -39.00 -35.59
C LEU A 23 -31.55 -37.75 -34.71
N ALA A 24 -32.56 -36.92 -34.54
CA ALA A 24 -32.51 -35.81 -33.59
C ALA A 24 -32.56 -36.35 -32.15
N THR A 25 -31.39 -36.49 -31.52
CA THR A 25 -31.30 -36.69 -30.09
C THR A 25 -31.52 -35.34 -29.40
N SER A 26 -32.67 -35.18 -28.77
CA SER A 26 -33.00 -34.03 -27.88
C SER A 26 -32.05 -34.05 -26.69
N GLN A 27 -31.00 -33.21 -26.72
CA GLN A 27 -30.22 -32.91 -25.53
C GLN A 27 -30.97 -31.93 -24.63
N ALA A 28 -31.32 -32.40 -23.44
CA ALA A 28 -31.85 -31.52 -22.37
C ALA A 28 -30.84 -30.36 -22.07
N PRO A 29 -31.29 -29.16 -21.79
CA PRO A 29 -30.40 -28.06 -21.50
C PRO A 29 -29.59 -28.34 -20.23
N HIS A 30 -28.27 -28.43 -20.36
CA HIS A 30 -27.36 -28.52 -19.21
C HIS A 30 -27.52 -27.26 -18.37
N ALA A 31 -28.07 -27.40 -17.14
CA ALA A 31 -28.10 -26.37 -16.18
C ALA A 31 -26.67 -25.87 -15.87
N LYS A 32 -26.38 -24.62 -16.11
CA LYS A 32 -25.09 -23.98 -15.73
C LYS A 32 -24.84 -24.22 -14.25
N PRO A 33 -23.64 -24.67 -13.83
CA PRO A 33 -23.30 -24.79 -12.43
C PRO A 33 -23.51 -23.47 -11.73
N LYS A 34 -24.32 -23.41 -10.67
CA LYS A 34 -24.42 -22.23 -9.81
C LYS A 34 -23.04 -21.96 -9.25
N ALA A 35 -22.52 -20.74 -9.50
CA ALA A 35 -21.29 -20.28 -8.87
C ALA A 35 -21.42 -20.43 -7.34
N PRO A 36 -20.37 -20.92 -6.67
CA PRO A 36 -20.43 -21.10 -5.21
C PRO A 36 -20.74 -19.75 -4.56
N THR A 37 -21.86 -19.72 -3.85
CA THR A 37 -22.27 -18.55 -3.04
C THR A 37 -21.18 -18.36 -1.98
N ARG A 38 -20.38 -17.29 -2.11
CA ARG A 38 -19.38 -16.93 -1.11
C ARG A 38 -20.10 -16.72 0.22
N ALA A 39 -19.87 -17.64 1.16
CA ALA A 39 -20.42 -17.52 2.50
C ALA A 39 -20.13 -16.10 3.05
N ALA A 40 -21.17 -15.40 3.48
CA ALA A 40 -21.02 -14.09 4.10
C ALA A 40 -20.13 -14.26 5.33
N THR A 41 -18.92 -13.70 5.30
CA THR A 41 -17.99 -13.72 6.44
C THR A 41 -18.71 -13.00 7.59
N LYS A 42 -18.95 -13.71 8.69
CA LYS A 42 -19.58 -13.13 9.87
C LYS A 42 -18.75 -11.94 10.34
N VAL A 43 -19.33 -10.73 10.29
CA VAL A 43 -18.65 -9.51 10.75
C VAL A 43 -18.57 -9.60 12.28
N VAL A 44 -17.36 -9.63 12.82
CA VAL A 44 -17.11 -9.55 14.25
C VAL A 44 -17.16 -8.08 14.65
N PRO A 45 -18.08 -7.67 15.55
CA PRO A 45 -18.13 -6.28 15.99
C PRO A 45 -16.88 -5.92 16.80
N ALA A 46 -16.35 -4.71 16.59
CA ALA A 46 -15.25 -4.21 17.39
C ALA A 46 -15.72 -3.94 18.84
N PRO A 47 -14.87 -4.19 19.85
CA PRO A 47 -15.17 -3.83 21.23
C PRO A 47 -15.50 -2.34 21.38
N ALA A 48 -16.39 -2.02 22.33
CA ALA A 48 -16.87 -0.65 22.51
C ALA A 48 -15.74 0.34 22.77
N TYR A 49 -14.83 0.03 23.68
CA TYR A 49 -13.73 0.91 24.04
C TYR A 49 -12.91 1.37 22.82
N ILE A 50 -12.39 0.44 22.00
CA ILE A 50 -11.54 0.81 20.85
C ILE A 50 -12.33 1.56 19.77
N ARG A 51 -13.61 1.19 19.57
CA ARG A 51 -14.49 1.88 18.62
C ARG A 51 -14.69 3.34 19.03
N ASP A 52 -15.05 3.57 20.29
CA ASP A 52 -15.39 4.89 20.81
C ASP A 52 -14.13 5.75 20.89
N ARG A 53 -12.99 5.18 21.30
CA ARG A 53 -11.71 5.88 21.37
C ARG A 53 -11.17 6.30 19.99
N VAL A 54 -11.29 5.44 18.96
CA VAL A 54 -10.92 5.79 17.58
C VAL A 54 -11.80 6.91 17.03
N THR A 55 -13.09 6.89 17.36
CA THR A 55 -14.04 7.95 16.98
C THR A 55 -13.67 9.28 17.64
N GLU A 56 -13.43 9.29 18.94
CA GLU A 56 -13.01 10.46 19.70
C GLU A 56 -11.74 11.09 19.15
N LEU A 57 -10.70 10.26 18.92
CA LEU A 57 -9.41 10.73 18.36
C LEU A 57 -9.57 11.32 16.96
N GLY A 58 -10.43 10.73 16.13
CA GLY A 58 -10.70 11.23 14.80
C GLY A 58 -11.51 12.53 14.79
N GLN A 59 -12.47 12.67 15.69
CA GLN A 59 -13.30 13.89 15.85
C GLN A 59 -12.50 15.06 16.47
N GLY A 60 -11.65 14.74 17.45
CA GLY A 60 -10.87 15.75 18.18
C GLY A 60 -9.66 16.28 17.38
N PHE A 61 -9.29 15.67 16.25
CA PHE A 61 -8.15 16.14 15.46
C PHE A 61 -8.52 17.32 14.56
N ASN A 62 -7.81 18.45 14.73
CA ASN A 62 -7.98 19.62 13.86
C ASN A 62 -7.30 19.41 12.50
N GLY A 63 -8.00 18.73 11.60
CA GLY A 63 -7.54 18.38 10.25
C GLY A 63 -8.38 17.29 9.62
N GLN A 64 -8.01 16.88 8.41
CA GLN A 64 -8.71 15.81 7.70
C GLN A 64 -7.98 14.48 7.94
N VAL A 65 -8.45 13.68 8.88
CA VAL A 65 -7.82 12.41 9.25
C VAL A 65 -8.73 11.21 9.01
N GLY A 66 -8.13 10.11 8.57
CA GLY A 66 -8.71 8.77 8.53
C GLY A 66 -7.92 7.82 9.42
N ILE A 67 -8.63 7.07 10.26
CA ILE A 67 -8.05 6.09 11.17
C ILE A 67 -8.72 4.75 10.91
N SER A 68 -7.94 3.67 10.89
CA SER A 68 -8.49 2.32 10.92
C SER A 68 -7.63 1.41 11.77
N VAL A 69 -8.29 0.56 12.55
CA VAL A 69 -7.69 -0.48 13.40
C VAL A 69 -8.38 -1.80 13.12
N LYS A 70 -7.61 -2.88 13.00
CA LYS A 70 -8.13 -4.24 12.82
C LYS A 70 -7.35 -5.21 13.68
N SER A 71 -8.06 -5.96 14.53
CA SER A 71 -7.48 -7.17 15.16
C SER A 71 -7.28 -8.22 14.06
N ILE A 72 -6.04 -8.69 13.90
CA ILE A 72 -5.72 -9.70 12.90
C ILE A 72 -6.22 -11.06 13.37
N ASP A 73 -6.12 -11.35 14.65
CA ASP A 73 -6.49 -12.65 15.23
C ASP A 73 -7.99 -12.78 15.47
N ASP A 74 -8.61 -11.80 16.14
CA ASP A 74 -10.04 -11.83 16.48
C ASP A 74 -10.94 -11.46 15.29
N GLY A 75 -10.41 -10.76 14.28
CA GLY A 75 -11.12 -10.43 13.03
C GLY A 75 -11.99 -9.18 13.07
N TRP A 76 -12.17 -8.51 14.20
CA TRP A 76 -12.90 -7.25 14.28
C TRP A 76 -12.12 -6.09 13.66
N SER A 77 -12.84 -5.05 13.25
CA SER A 77 -12.23 -3.80 12.78
C SER A 77 -13.10 -2.59 13.12
N THR A 78 -12.46 -1.45 13.32
CA THR A 78 -13.11 -0.15 13.54
C THR A 78 -12.35 0.94 12.83
N GLY A 79 -12.93 2.14 12.70
CA GLY A 79 -12.25 3.27 12.11
C GLY A 79 -13.09 4.55 12.08
N TRP A 80 -12.38 5.65 11.88
CA TRP A 80 -12.93 6.97 11.61
C TRP A 80 -12.64 7.34 10.17
N LYS A 81 -13.68 7.67 9.38
CA LYS A 81 -13.56 7.98 7.93
C LYS A 81 -12.69 6.98 7.15
N ALA A 82 -12.73 5.72 7.58
CA ALA A 82 -11.83 4.65 7.13
C ALA A 82 -12.01 4.25 5.65
N ASN A 83 -13.11 4.65 5.01
CA ASN A 83 -13.42 4.34 3.61
C ASN A 83 -13.11 5.49 2.62
N GLU A 84 -12.73 6.67 3.13
CA GLU A 84 -12.30 7.78 2.29
C GLU A 84 -10.87 7.58 1.78
N LEU A 85 -10.54 8.18 0.63
CA LEU A 85 -9.20 8.12 0.04
C LEU A 85 -8.31 9.23 0.62
N TYR A 86 -7.14 8.86 1.11
CA TYR A 86 -6.12 9.76 1.64
C TYR A 86 -4.85 9.68 0.79
N PRO A 87 -4.10 10.81 0.60
CA PRO A 87 -2.77 10.79 -0.01
C PRO A 87 -1.86 9.80 0.72
N GLN A 88 -1.33 8.81 0.01
CA GLN A 88 -0.43 7.82 0.63
C GLN A 88 0.99 8.35 0.81
N GLN A 89 1.47 9.09 -0.19
CA GLN A 89 2.88 9.45 -0.25
C GLN A 89 3.74 8.18 -0.19
N SER A 90 4.82 8.18 0.59
CA SER A 90 5.71 7.01 0.70
C SER A 90 5.09 5.75 1.32
N VAL A 91 3.85 5.78 1.83
CA VAL A 91 3.11 4.54 2.17
C VAL A 91 2.94 3.65 0.93
N SER A 92 2.80 4.25 -0.25
CA SER A 92 2.66 3.55 -1.53
C SER A 92 3.83 2.62 -1.88
N LYS A 93 5.01 2.84 -1.28
CA LYS A 93 6.21 2.00 -1.44
C LYS A 93 6.00 0.56 -0.95
N LEU A 94 5.08 0.36 -0.01
CA LEU A 94 4.71 -0.98 0.43
C LEU A 94 4.15 -1.82 -0.73
N TRP A 95 3.39 -1.22 -1.63
CA TRP A 95 2.84 -1.94 -2.79
C TRP A 95 3.92 -2.30 -3.81
N VAL A 96 4.95 -1.47 -3.94
CA VAL A 96 6.15 -1.82 -4.74
C VAL A 96 6.89 -3.00 -4.13
N ALA A 97 7.11 -3.00 -2.81
CA ALA A 97 7.76 -4.10 -2.10
C ALA A 97 6.96 -5.42 -2.23
N ILE A 98 5.64 -5.39 -2.02
CA ILE A 98 4.78 -6.58 -2.21
C ILE A 98 4.84 -7.06 -3.66
N THR A 99 4.88 -6.15 -4.64
CA THR A 99 5.01 -6.53 -6.07
C THR A 99 6.36 -7.20 -6.35
N ALA A 100 7.45 -6.68 -5.79
CA ALA A 100 8.77 -7.25 -5.94
C ALA A 100 8.86 -8.64 -5.30
N MET A 101 8.34 -8.80 -4.08
CA MET A 101 8.30 -10.11 -3.42
C MET A 101 7.39 -11.12 -4.15
N ASP A 102 6.26 -10.68 -4.71
CA ASP A 102 5.40 -11.52 -5.57
C ASP A 102 6.12 -11.96 -6.86
N ALA A 103 7.01 -11.12 -7.40
CA ALA A 103 7.86 -11.47 -8.53
C ALA A 103 8.97 -12.47 -8.13
N VAL A 104 9.53 -12.35 -6.92
CA VAL A 104 10.46 -13.34 -6.34
C VAL A 104 9.76 -14.68 -6.14
N ASP A 105 8.58 -14.70 -5.51
CA ASP A 105 7.78 -15.92 -5.31
C ASP A 105 7.45 -16.66 -6.63
N LYS A 106 7.36 -15.92 -7.73
CA LYS A 106 7.11 -16.44 -9.07
C LYS A 106 8.40 -16.77 -9.86
N GLY A 107 9.57 -16.63 -9.24
CA GLY A 107 10.86 -16.90 -9.88
C GLY A 107 11.22 -15.94 -11.02
N LYS A 108 10.59 -14.75 -11.08
CA LYS A 108 10.82 -13.76 -12.14
C LYS A 108 12.05 -12.89 -11.90
N VAL A 109 12.38 -12.64 -10.64
CA VAL A 109 13.55 -11.88 -10.18
C VAL A 109 14.12 -12.53 -8.92
N SER A 110 15.39 -12.25 -8.62
CA SER A 110 16.04 -12.59 -7.33
C SER A 110 16.38 -11.33 -6.56
N LEU A 111 16.31 -11.41 -5.22
CA LEU A 111 16.76 -10.30 -4.37
C LEU A 111 18.26 -10.02 -4.52
N ASP A 112 19.06 -11.04 -4.83
CA ASP A 112 20.50 -10.91 -5.07
C ASP A 112 20.84 -10.41 -6.48
N GLN A 113 19.83 -10.23 -7.35
CA GLN A 113 20.05 -9.72 -8.71
C GLN A 113 20.72 -8.36 -8.67
N PRO A 114 21.88 -8.18 -9.34
CA PRO A 114 22.58 -6.90 -9.37
C PRO A 114 21.79 -5.87 -10.18
N VAL A 115 21.83 -4.63 -9.70
CA VAL A 115 21.20 -3.47 -10.34
C VAL A 115 22.14 -2.29 -10.25
N THR A 116 22.42 -1.68 -11.39
CA THR A 116 23.21 -0.45 -11.47
C THR A 116 22.27 0.76 -11.55
N LEU A 117 22.52 1.74 -10.69
CA LEU A 117 21.91 3.07 -10.74
C LEU A 117 22.89 4.04 -11.34
N THR A 118 22.39 4.97 -12.14
CA THR A 118 23.13 6.11 -12.69
C THR A 118 22.43 7.42 -12.30
N THR A 119 23.00 8.56 -12.68
CA THR A 119 22.35 9.86 -12.48
C THR A 119 20.96 9.95 -13.13
N GLU A 120 20.73 9.19 -14.20
CA GLU A 120 19.43 9.07 -14.86
C GLU A 120 18.36 8.39 -13.99
N ASP A 121 18.76 7.64 -12.97
CA ASP A 121 17.85 6.97 -12.05
C ASP A 121 17.39 7.86 -10.90
N LEU A 122 18.07 8.97 -10.62
CA LEU A 122 17.79 9.87 -9.50
C LEU A 122 16.38 10.48 -9.61
N THR A 123 15.75 10.70 -8.45
CA THR A 123 14.37 11.19 -8.33
C THR A 123 14.31 12.57 -7.68
N LEU A 124 13.36 12.78 -6.77
CA LEU A 124 13.14 14.03 -6.05
C LEU A 124 13.18 13.80 -4.54
N PHE A 125 13.52 14.86 -3.80
CA PHE A 125 13.45 14.93 -2.35
C PHE A 125 14.34 13.89 -1.65
N HIS A 126 13.75 13.03 -0.81
CA HIS A 126 14.49 12.10 0.03
C HIS A 126 15.03 10.90 -0.78
N GLN A 127 16.30 10.94 -1.11
CA GLN A 127 17.00 9.91 -1.90
C GLN A 127 18.43 9.66 -1.37
N PRO A 128 18.61 9.07 -0.18
CA PRO A 128 19.92 8.82 0.41
C PRO A 128 20.91 8.12 -0.54
N ILE A 129 20.43 7.18 -1.38
CA ILE A 129 21.24 6.46 -2.36
C ILE A 129 21.91 7.38 -3.41
N ALA A 130 21.38 8.60 -3.59
CA ALA A 130 21.95 9.55 -4.55
C ALA A 130 23.40 9.93 -4.22
N ALA A 131 23.78 9.93 -2.93
CA ALA A 131 25.14 10.21 -2.51
C ALA A 131 26.15 9.20 -3.09
N GLU A 132 25.77 7.91 -3.16
CA GLU A 132 26.60 6.85 -3.73
C GLU A 132 26.72 7.02 -5.26
N VAL A 133 25.59 7.31 -5.92
CA VAL A 133 25.57 7.52 -7.38
C VAL A 133 26.41 8.72 -7.79
N LEU A 134 26.28 9.83 -7.08
CA LEU A 134 26.96 11.09 -7.41
C LEU A 134 28.49 11.03 -7.17
N LYS A 135 28.96 10.14 -6.29
CA LYS A 135 30.37 9.98 -5.98
C LYS A 135 31.19 9.49 -7.17
N THR A 136 30.66 8.58 -7.99
CA THR A 136 31.38 7.92 -9.10
C THR A 136 30.59 7.91 -10.41
N GLY A 137 29.42 8.55 -10.46
CA GLY A 137 28.52 8.57 -11.61
C GLY A 137 27.60 7.35 -11.71
N SER A 138 27.89 6.28 -10.97
CA SER A 138 27.05 5.08 -10.89
C SER A 138 27.22 4.34 -9.56
N PHE A 139 26.23 3.56 -9.19
CA PHE A 139 26.28 2.69 -8.00
C PHE A 139 25.61 1.36 -8.30
N THR A 140 26.34 0.26 -8.10
CA THR A 140 25.80 -1.09 -8.28
C THR A 140 25.47 -1.70 -6.92
N THR A 141 24.25 -2.21 -6.80
CA THR A 141 23.74 -2.89 -5.61
C THR A 141 22.82 -4.05 -6.03
N THR A 142 21.94 -4.51 -5.15
CA THR A 142 20.98 -5.60 -5.43
C THR A 142 19.52 -5.13 -5.33
N LEU A 143 18.57 -5.90 -5.88
CA LEU A 143 17.13 -5.63 -5.69
C LEU A 143 16.73 -5.69 -4.22
N GLY A 144 17.35 -6.57 -3.43
CA GLY A 144 17.14 -6.67 -1.99
C GLY A 144 17.55 -5.41 -1.24
N ASP A 145 18.74 -4.83 -1.56
CA ASP A 145 19.18 -3.57 -0.96
C ASP A 145 18.27 -2.39 -1.35
N LEU A 146 17.80 -2.34 -2.61
CA LEU A 146 16.81 -1.33 -3.01
C LEU A 146 15.52 -1.45 -2.20
N MET A 147 15.03 -2.67 -1.96
CA MET A 147 13.84 -2.92 -1.14
C MET A 147 14.06 -2.51 0.32
N LEU A 148 15.23 -2.85 0.88
CA LEU A 148 15.60 -2.44 2.24
C LEU A 148 15.58 -0.92 2.37
N ARG A 149 16.28 -0.20 1.50
CA ARG A 149 16.39 1.28 1.53
C ARG A 149 15.03 1.97 1.34
N GLN A 150 14.23 1.50 0.38
CA GLN A 150 12.93 2.14 0.10
C GLN A 150 11.90 1.94 1.23
N ILE A 151 11.96 0.83 1.99
CA ILE A 151 11.08 0.62 3.14
C ILE A 151 11.66 1.31 4.37
N THR A 152 12.90 1.02 4.75
CA THR A 152 13.47 1.44 6.05
C THR A 152 13.81 2.92 6.09
N GLN A 153 14.42 3.44 5.02
CA GLN A 153 14.83 4.83 4.88
C GLN A 153 13.85 5.67 4.07
N SER A 154 12.88 5.04 3.40
CA SER A 154 11.94 5.72 2.49
C SER A 154 12.62 6.36 1.26
N ASP A 155 13.73 5.80 0.77
CA ASP A 155 14.47 6.29 -0.38
C ASP A 155 13.62 6.28 -1.65
N ASN A 156 13.46 7.45 -2.28
CA ASN A 156 12.62 7.62 -3.47
C ASN A 156 13.25 7.01 -4.72
N THR A 157 14.58 7.14 -4.88
CA THR A 157 15.31 6.59 -6.02
C THR A 157 15.38 5.07 -5.95
N ALA A 158 15.64 4.51 -4.77
CA ALA A 158 15.61 3.07 -4.57
C ALA A 158 14.22 2.50 -4.90
N ASN A 159 13.13 3.18 -4.48
CA ASN A 159 11.76 2.78 -4.81
C ASN A 159 11.49 2.77 -6.32
N ASP A 160 11.80 3.86 -7.01
CA ASP A 160 11.51 3.98 -8.44
C ASP A 160 12.37 3.01 -9.26
N LYS A 161 13.60 2.75 -8.84
CA LYS A 161 14.46 1.75 -9.48
C LYS A 161 13.92 0.33 -9.28
N LEU A 162 13.56 -0.04 -8.03
CA LEU A 162 12.95 -1.33 -7.73
C LEU A 162 11.64 -1.53 -8.52
N MET A 163 10.77 -0.52 -8.54
CA MET A 163 9.52 -0.55 -9.30
C MET A 163 9.77 -0.81 -10.80
N ARG A 164 10.71 -0.11 -11.41
CA ARG A 164 11.06 -0.33 -12.83
C ARG A 164 11.63 -1.72 -13.08
N SER A 165 12.47 -2.22 -12.17
CA SER A 165 13.08 -3.55 -12.28
C SER A 165 12.06 -4.69 -12.25
N VAL A 166 10.88 -4.48 -11.65
CA VAL A 166 9.80 -5.49 -11.61
C VAL A 166 8.69 -5.25 -12.64
N GLY A 167 8.91 -4.35 -13.61
CA GLY A 167 8.00 -4.12 -14.75
C GLY A 167 7.19 -2.82 -14.67
N GLY A 168 7.51 -1.93 -13.75
CA GLY A 168 7.00 -0.57 -13.70
C GLY A 168 5.62 -0.43 -13.02
N PRO A 169 5.05 0.79 -13.04
CA PRO A 169 3.86 1.13 -12.27
C PRO A 169 2.60 0.36 -12.70
N ALA A 170 2.53 -0.07 -13.96
CA ALA A 170 1.42 -0.88 -14.45
C ALA A 170 1.37 -2.25 -13.76
N VAL A 171 2.53 -2.86 -13.49
CA VAL A 171 2.62 -4.15 -12.79
C VAL A 171 2.21 -4.01 -11.33
N VAL A 172 2.57 -2.90 -10.66
CA VAL A 172 2.11 -2.61 -9.30
C VAL A 172 0.58 -2.47 -9.25
N ARG A 173 -0.01 -1.72 -10.18
CA ARG A 173 -1.48 -1.62 -10.29
C ARG A 173 -2.15 -2.96 -10.59
N ALA A 174 -1.55 -3.77 -11.45
CA ALA A 174 -2.05 -5.11 -11.75
C ALA A 174 -2.00 -6.03 -10.52
N MET A 175 -0.93 -5.97 -9.72
CA MET A 175 -0.81 -6.71 -8.45
C MET A 175 -1.91 -6.28 -7.46
N ILE A 176 -2.10 -4.97 -7.24
CA ILE A 176 -3.15 -4.44 -6.36
C ILE A 176 -4.53 -4.99 -6.77
N LYS A 177 -4.83 -4.97 -8.07
CA LYS A 177 -6.09 -5.50 -8.62
C LYS A 177 -6.20 -7.01 -8.45
N ALA A 178 -5.16 -7.76 -8.83
CA ALA A 178 -5.15 -9.23 -8.79
C ALA A 178 -5.26 -9.78 -7.37
N LYS A 179 -4.62 -9.11 -6.40
CA LYS A 179 -4.73 -9.47 -4.98
C LYS A 179 -5.97 -8.88 -4.30
N HIS A 180 -6.83 -8.16 -5.01
CA HIS A 180 -8.07 -7.56 -4.48
C HIS A 180 -7.82 -6.72 -3.22
N LEU A 181 -6.87 -5.78 -3.27
CA LEU A 181 -6.50 -4.96 -2.12
C LEU A 181 -7.49 -3.82 -1.82
N GLY A 182 -8.54 -3.66 -2.61
CA GLY A 182 -9.62 -2.69 -2.37
C GLY A 182 -9.29 -1.28 -2.85
N ALA A 183 -9.71 -0.28 -2.07
CA ALA A 183 -9.59 1.14 -2.42
C ALA A 183 -8.15 1.65 -2.21
N ILE A 184 -7.22 1.13 -3.00
CA ILE A 184 -5.80 1.51 -3.04
C ILE A 184 -5.43 1.85 -4.47
N ARG A 185 -4.96 3.09 -4.69
CA ARG A 185 -4.46 3.58 -5.98
C ARG A 185 -2.93 3.61 -5.96
N PHE A 186 -2.33 3.56 -7.14
CA PHE A 186 -0.90 3.74 -7.34
C PHE A 186 -0.67 4.60 -8.59
N ASP A 187 0.11 5.67 -8.45
CA ASP A 187 0.46 6.56 -9.58
C ASP A 187 1.65 5.99 -10.39
N ASN A 188 2.48 6.82 -10.97
CA ASN A 188 3.57 6.42 -11.87
C ASN A 188 4.97 6.52 -11.22
N GLY A 189 5.06 6.40 -9.90
CA GLY A 189 6.29 6.52 -9.14
C GLY A 189 6.56 7.94 -8.64
N GLU A 190 7.66 8.10 -7.91
CA GLU A 190 7.97 9.35 -7.18
C GLU A 190 8.16 10.54 -8.10
N ARG A 191 8.89 10.37 -9.21
CA ARG A 191 9.15 11.45 -10.18
C ARG A 191 7.85 12.09 -10.68
N ALA A 192 6.93 11.26 -11.16
CA ALA A 192 5.68 11.71 -11.72
C ALA A 192 4.74 12.27 -10.64
N LEU A 193 4.62 11.58 -9.51
CA LEU A 193 3.74 11.96 -8.42
C LEU A 193 4.15 13.31 -7.83
N GLN A 194 5.40 13.46 -7.44
CA GLN A 194 5.88 14.65 -6.75
C GLN A 194 5.87 15.89 -7.65
N SER A 195 6.23 15.73 -8.93
CA SER A 195 6.15 16.83 -9.90
C SER A 195 4.71 17.27 -10.11
N LYS A 196 3.78 16.34 -10.27
CA LYS A 196 2.35 16.62 -10.50
C LYS A 196 1.69 17.31 -9.30
N ILE A 197 2.06 16.95 -8.05
CA ILE A 197 1.59 17.62 -6.83
C ILE A 197 2.00 19.10 -6.83
N ALA A 198 3.22 19.39 -7.28
CA ALA A 198 3.74 20.74 -7.37
C ALA A 198 3.20 21.56 -8.55
N GLY A 199 2.43 20.93 -9.47
CA GLY A 199 1.97 21.59 -10.71
C GLY A 199 2.97 21.55 -11.85
N LEU A 200 4.00 20.70 -11.75
CA LEU A 200 5.05 20.52 -12.73
C LEU A 200 4.92 19.19 -13.48
N SER A 201 5.58 19.08 -14.62
CA SER A 201 5.95 17.83 -15.26
C SER A 201 7.38 17.47 -14.91
N TRP A 202 7.65 16.19 -14.73
CA TRP A 202 9.01 15.70 -14.42
C TRP A 202 10.03 16.11 -15.49
N LYS A 203 11.21 16.54 -15.03
CA LYS A 203 12.40 16.78 -15.85
C LYS A 203 13.63 16.23 -15.12
N PRO A 204 14.64 15.67 -15.82
CA PRO A 204 15.81 15.09 -15.21
C PRO A 204 16.59 16.07 -14.31
N GLU A 205 16.66 17.33 -14.69
CA GLU A 205 17.33 18.39 -13.91
C GLU A 205 16.76 18.60 -12.51
N TYR A 206 15.52 18.16 -12.25
CA TYR A 206 14.89 18.26 -10.93
C TYR A 206 15.47 17.28 -9.90
N SER A 207 16.24 16.29 -10.35
CA SER A 207 16.79 15.26 -9.47
C SER A 207 17.94 15.72 -8.58
N ILE A 208 18.61 16.81 -8.92
CA ILE A 208 19.82 17.30 -8.24
C ILE A 208 19.71 18.81 -7.99
N GLY A 209 20.21 19.26 -6.83
CA GLY A 209 20.26 20.68 -6.49
C GLY A 209 18.87 21.29 -6.26
N ASN A 210 18.71 22.55 -6.67
CA ASN A 210 17.54 23.36 -6.40
C ASN A 210 16.57 23.51 -7.59
N ALA A 211 16.89 22.93 -8.75
CA ALA A 211 16.14 23.14 -9.99
C ALA A 211 14.62 22.84 -9.87
N PHE A 212 14.25 21.83 -9.08
CA PHE A 212 12.84 21.55 -8.79
C PHE A 212 12.19 22.68 -7.99
N PHE A 213 12.85 23.17 -6.96
CA PHE A 213 12.31 24.22 -6.10
C PHE A 213 12.20 25.53 -6.86
N GLU A 214 13.19 25.89 -7.65
CA GLU A 214 13.20 27.07 -8.52
C GLU A 214 12.04 27.01 -9.54
N ALA A 215 11.92 25.88 -10.24
CA ALA A 215 10.82 25.69 -11.20
C ALA A 215 9.44 25.75 -10.52
N ARG A 216 9.31 25.18 -9.32
CA ARG A 216 8.07 25.22 -8.54
C ARG A 216 7.73 26.64 -8.08
N ASP A 217 8.73 27.37 -7.60
CA ASP A 217 8.55 28.72 -7.05
C ASP A 217 8.36 29.76 -8.16
N ALA A 218 8.78 29.46 -9.40
CA ALA A 218 8.48 30.26 -10.61
C ALA A 218 7.05 30.07 -11.12
N LEU A 219 6.29 29.08 -10.64
CA LEU A 219 4.89 28.92 -11.03
C LEU A 219 4.03 30.08 -10.49
N PRO A 220 3.00 30.53 -11.24
CA PRO A 220 1.99 31.40 -10.69
C PRO A 220 1.38 30.79 -9.41
N PRO A 221 1.22 31.54 -8.31
CA PRO A 221 0.69 31.02 -7.04
C PRO A 221 -0.61 30.23 -7.20
N GLU A 222 -1.53 30.72 -8.05
CA GLU A 222 -2.81 30.06 -8.32
C GLU A 222 -2.66 28.73 -9.05
N ALA A 223 -1.68 28.59 -9.95
CA ALA A 223 -1.41 27.32 -10.65
C ALA A 223 -0.89 26.27 -9.65
N ARG A 224 0.03 26.68 -8.77
CA ARG A 224 0.57 25.83 -7.71
C ARG A 224 -0.52 25.41 -6.72
N LYS A 225 -1.35 26.37 -6.29
CA LYS A 225 -2.49 26.11 -5.40
C LYS A 225 -3.49 25.15 -6.04
N THR A 226 -3.86 25.37 -7.27
CA THR A 226 -4.79 24.50 -8.01
C THR A 226 -4.28 23.07 -8.12
N ALA A 227 -2.99 22.86 -8.37
CA ALA A 227 -2.38 21.54 -8.44
C ALA A 227 -2.40 20.82 -7.08
N PHE A 228 -2.05 21.55 -6.02
CA PHE A 228 -2.06 21.05 -4.64
C PHE A 228 -3.48 20.68 -4.18
N ASP A 229 -4.45 21.57 -4.36
CA ASP A 229 -5.85 21.34 -3.98
C ASP A 229 -6.47 20.17 -4.76
N ARG A 230 -6.16 20.03 -6.04
CA ARG A 230 -6.58 18.88 -6.86
C ARG A 230 -6.05 17.57 -6.29
N TYR A 231 -4.79 17.55 -5.86
CA TYR A 231 -4.19 16.37 -5.23
C TYR A 231 -4.85 16.05 -3.89
N VAL A 232 -5.09 17.05 -3.03
CA VAL A 232 -5.77 16.87 -1.76
C VAL A 232 -7.19 16.32 -1.95
N ALA A 233 -7.94 16.89 -2.91
CA ALA A 233 -9.32 16.47 -3.19
C ALA A 233 -9.41 15.07 -3.82
N ARG A 234 -8.47 14.74 -4.72
CA ARG A 234 -8.46 13.47 -5.47
C ARG A 234 -7.03 12.93 -5.59
N PRO A 235 -6.46 12.38 -4.52
CA PRO A 235 -5.08 11.92 -4.53
C PRO A 235 -4.85 10.83 -5.59
N TYR A 236 -3.81 11.03 -6.42
CA TYR A 236 -3.46 10.11 -7.51
C TYR A 236 -3.02 8.75 -6.97
N ASP A 237 -2.36 8.77 -5.82
CA ASP A 237 -1.91 7.62 -5.03
C ASP A 237 -2.88 7.28 -3.88
N GLY A 238 -4.12 7.76 -3.92
CA GLY A 238 -5.05 7.68 -2.79
C GLY A 238 -5.33 6.26 -2.30
N ALA A 239 -5.36 6.08 -0.97
CA ALA A 239 -5.81 4.84 -0.35
C ALA A 239 -6.74 5.08 0.83
N ALA A 240 -7.65 4.13 1.05
CA ALA A 240 -8.54 4.13 2.20
C ALA A 240 -7.88 3.40 3.39
N PRO A 241 -7.85 3.99 4.60
CA PRO A 241 -7.28 3.35 5.78
C PRO A 241 -7.83 1.94 6.04
N GLY A 242 -9.12 1.71 5.81
CA GLY A 242 -9.76 0.41 5.94
C GLY A 242 -9.23 -0.63 4.92
N ALA A 243 -8.93 -0.20 3.69
CA ALA A 243 -8.31 -1.08 2.69
C ALA A 243 -6.87 -1.42 3.08
N ILE A 244 -6.12 -0.45 3.62
CA ILE A 244 -4.74 -0.65 4.08
C ILE A 244 -4.68 -1.68 5.22
N VAL A 245 -5.48 -1.53 6.28
CA VAL A 245 -5.44 -2.48 7.40
C VAL A 245 -5.89 -3.89 6.98
N ASN A 246 -6.80 -4.00 6.01
CA ASN A 246 -7.16 -5.29 5.43
C ASN A 246 -6.00 -5.91 4.62
N ALA A 247 -5.25 -5.11 3.86
CA ALA A 247 -4.06 -5.56 3.14
C ALA A 247 -2.94 -5.99 4.10
N LEU A 248 -2.66 -5.20 5.14
CA LEU A 248 -1.69 -5.53 6.20
C LEU A 248 -2.06 -6.82 6.94
N ALA A 249 -3.32 -6.99 7.30
CA ALA A 249 -3.80 -8.22 7.94
C ALA A 249 -3.63 -9.45 7.04
N ARG A 250 -3.89 -9.31 5.74
CA ARG A 250 -3.65 -10.38 4.76
C ARG A 250 -2.17 -10.66 4.56
N LEU A 251 -1.32 -9.63 4.57
CA LEU A 251 0.13 -9.80 4.53
C LEU A 251 0.61 -10.60 5.75
N LYS A 252 0.24 -10.19 6.97
CA LYS A 252 0.64 -10.88 8.21
C LYS A 252 0.21 -12.35 8.23
N ARG A 253 -0.96 -12.66 7.66
CA ARG A 253 -1.48 -14.03 7.57
C ARG A 253 -0.89 -14.87 6.42
N GLY A 254 0.06 -14.32 5.63
CA GLY A 254 0.63 -15.01 4.48
C GLY A 254 -0.33 -15.15 3.28
N HIS A 255 -1.40 -14.37 3.20
CA HIS A 255 -2.38 -14.44 2.11
C HIS A 255 -1.99 -13.61 0.87
N LEU A 256 -0.88 -12.88 0.93
CA LEU A 256 -0.40 -12.06 -0.19
C LEU A 256 0.87 -12.61 -0.84
N LEU A 257 1.73 -13.25 -0.07
CA LEU A 257 3.07 -13.73 -0.46
C LEU A 257 3.31 -15.12 0.11
N SER A 258 4.38 -15.79 -0.33
CA SER A 258 4.85 -17.03 0.31
C SER A 258 5.23 -16.77 1.79
N PRO A 259 5.30 -17.82 2.63
CA PRO A 259 5.72 -17.66 4.03
C PRO A 259 7.09 -16.98 4.16
N THR A 260 8.07 -17.38 3.37
CA THR A 260 9.44 -16.81 3.36
C THR A 260 9.42 -15.34 2.97
N SER A 261 8.74 -14.99 1.88
CA SER A 261 8.62 -13.60 1.41
C SER A 261 7.84 -12.72 2.37
N THR A 262 6.80 -13.27 3.00
CA THR A 262 6.05 -12.58 4.06
C THR A 262 6.94 -12.22 5.23
N GLN A 263 7.68 -13.21 5.76
CA GLN A 263 8.56 -13.00 6.91
C GLN A 263 9.67 -11.99 6.58
N HIS A 264 10.29 -12.12 5.40
CA HIS A 264 11.34 -11.21 4.96
C HIS A 264 10.85 -9.76 4.86
N LEU A 265 9.67 -9.52 4.27
CA LEU A 265 9.11 -8.17 4.16
C LEU A 265 8.73 -7.60 5.53
N LEU A 266 8.16 -8.40 6.42
CA LEU A 266 7.85 -7.99 7.80
C LEU A 266 9.12 -7.65 8.56
N ASP A 267 10.19 -8.44 8.41
CA ASP A 267 11.48 -8.15 9.02
C ASP A 267 12.02 -6.80 8.55
N ILE A 268 12.07 -6.55 7.25
CA ILE A 268 12.47 -5.23 6.72
C ILE A 268 11.62 -4.10 7.31
N MET A 269 10.30 -4.27 7.40
CA MET A 269 9.39 -3.25 7.95
C MET A 269 9.65 -2.98 9.43
N SER A 270 10.17 -3.94 10.21
CA SER A 270 10.51 -3.75 11.63
C SER A 270 11.72 -2.83 11.82
N HIS A 271 12.59 -2.75 10.81
CA HIS A 271 13.79 -1.92 10.79
C HIS A 271 13.57 -0.50 10.24
N THR A 272 12.30 -0.09 10.04
CA THR A 272 11.99 1.26 9.58
C THR A 272 12.50 2.31 10.55
N VAL A 273 13.37 3.22 10.06
CA VAL A 273 13.98 4.29 10.88
C VAL A 273 13.19 5.60 10.81
N THR A 274 12.32 5.77 9.81
CA THR A 274 11.50 6.97 9.66
C THR A 274 10.32 6.95 10.63
N GLY A 275 9.94 8.12 11.16
CA GLY A 275 8.74 8.27 11.98
C GLY A 275 8.84 7.69 13.40
N ALA A 276 10.01 7.78 14.05
CA ALA A 276 10.25 7.29 15.41
C ALA A 276 9.20 7.76 16.45
N ASN A 277 8.65 8.98 16.25
CA ASN A 277 7.65 9.57 17.13
C ASN A 277 6.22 9.48 16.59
N ARG A 278 5.97 8.73 15.48
CA ARG A 278 4.62 8.47 14.96
C ARG A 278 4.01 7.28 15.69
N LEU A 279 3.50 6.26 14.99
CA LEU A 279 2.95 5.06 15.67
C LEU A 279 3.94 4.45 16.67
N LYS A 280 5.24 4.44 16.33
CA LYS A 280 6.29 3.89 17.19
C LYS A 280 6.39 4.58 18.55
N GLY A 281 6.12 5.89 18.62
CA GLY A 281 6.15 6.65 19.88
C GLY A 281 5.04 6.29 20.88
N GLY A 282 4.01 5.56 20.45
CA GLY A 282 2.94 5.07 21.32
C GLY A 282 3.13 3.66 21.86
N LEU A 283 4.24 2.97 21.51
CA LEU A 283 4.48 1.59 21.93
C LEU A 283 4.72 1.45 23.42
N ALA A 284 4.24 0.34 24.00
CA ALA A 284 4.62 -0.13 25.32
C ALA A 284 5.79 -1.14 25.21
N PRO A 285 6.50 -1.41 26.32
CA PRO A 285 7.56 -2.42 26.37
C PRO A 285 7.10 -3.79 25.84
N GLY A 286 7.93 -4.45 25.04
CA GLY A 286 7.66 -5.77 24.47
C GLY A 286 6.78 -5.76 23.21
N TRP A 287 6.16 -4.63 22.82
CA TRP A 287 5.44 -4.51 21.57
C TRP A 287 6.38 -4.27 20.40
N VAL A 288 6.08 -4.88 19.27
CA VAL A 288 6.84 -4.74 18.02
C VAL A 288 5.97 -4.04 16.97
N LEU A 289 6.58 -3.15 16.18
CA LEU A 289 5.93 -2.45 15.07
C LEU A 289 6.65 -2.71 13.75
N ASN A 290 5.93 -3.26 12.78
CA ASN A 290 6.34 -3.34 11.39
C ASN A 290 5.58 -2.25 10.62
N HIS A 291 6.27 -1.19 10.11
CA HIS A 291 5.54 -0.01 9.62
C HIS A 291 6.15 0.65 8.39
N LYS A 292 5.37 1.55 7.79
CA LYS A 292 5.80 2.45 6.72
C LYS A 292 5.15 3.81 6.87
N THR A 293 5.97 4.85 6.84
CA THR A 293 5.54 6.25 6.90
C THR A 293 5.31 6.86 5.52
N GLY A 294 4.52 7.93 5.49
CA GLY A 294 4.34 8.80 4.32
C GLY A 294 4.29 10.27 4.72
N THR A 295 5.02 11.13 4.00
CA THR A 295 5.10 12.57 4.27
C THR A 295 5.05 13.32 2.96
N GLY A 296 4.09 14.21 2.80
CA GLY A 296 3.85 14.95 1.57
C GLY A 296 4.30 16.39 1.60
N GLN A 297 4.05 17.06 0.48
CA GLN A 297 4.45 18.45 0.28
C GLN A 297 3.62 19.43 1.12
N VAL A 298 4.21 20.60 1.34
CA VAL A 298 3.60 21.73 2.06
C VAL A 298 3.33 22.84 1.08
N LEU A 299 2.17 23.50 1.22
CA LEU A 299 1.82 24.75 0.57
C LEU A 299 1.34 25.74 1.65
N GLY A 300 2.06 26.85 1.81
CA GLY A 300 1.87 27.71 2.97
C GLY A 300 2.20 26.95 4.25
N ASP A 301 1.26 26.90 5.18
CA ASP A 301 1.33 26.14 6.44
C ASP A 301 0.67 24.74 6.35
N ALA A 302 -0.06 24.49 5.27
CA ALA A 302 -0.81 23.25 5.09
C ALA A 302 0.03 22.13 4.47
N GLN A 303 0.06 20.96 5.08
CA GLN A 303 0.72 19.76 4.57
C GLN A 303 -0.31 18.73 4.06
N ALA A 304 -0.10 18.24 2.84
CA ALA A 304 -0.90 17.19 2.23
C ALA A 304 -0.22 15.81 2.39
N GLY A 305 -0.80 14.95 3.21
CA GLY A 305 -0.28 13.62 3.49
C GLY A 305 0.76 13.59 4.63
N TYR A 306 0.31 13.15 5.81
CA TYR A 306 1.18 12.84 6.94
C TYR A 306 0.67 11.54 7.58
N ASN A 307 1.36 10.44 7.30
CA ASN A 307 0.81 9.11 7.50
C ASN A 307 1.77 8.19 8.22
N ASP A 308 1.22 7.22 8.94
CA ASP A 308 1.93 6.01 9.35
C ASP A 308 0.96 4.83 9.36
N ILE A 309 1.40 3.71 8.83
CA ILE A 309 0.63 2.47 8.75
C ILE A 309 1.50 1.30 9.20
N GLY A 310 0.91 0.32 9.87
CA GLY A 310 1.74 -0.82 10.30
C GLY A 310 0.96 -1.94 10.96
N ILE A 311 1.72 -2.91 11.42
CA ILE A 311 1.27 -4.06 12.19
C ILE A 311 1.92 -3.98 13.56
N LEU A 312 1.11 -3.86 14.59
CA LEU A 312 1.50 -3.98 15.99
C LEU A 312 1.42 -5.45 16.39
N THR A 313 2.45 -5.96 17.03
CA THR A 313 2.44 -7.31 17.62
C THR A 313 2.69 -7.21 19.12
N ALA A 314 1.76 -7.71 19.91
CA ALA A 314 1.82 -7.75 21.36
C ALA A 314 2.81 -8.82 21.86
N PRO A 315 3.27 -8.76 23.15
CA PRO A 315 4.16 -9.77 23.72
C PRO A 315 3.61 -11.20 23.70
N ASP A 316 2.28 -11.38 23.71
CA ASP A 316 1.59 -12.67 23.60
C ASP A 316 1.45 -13.19 22.15
N GLY A 317 1.92 -12.41 21.16
CA GLY A 317 1.88 -12.73 19.74
C GLY A 317 0.64 -12.23 18.99
N LYS A 318 -0.41 -11.77 19.66
CA LYS A 318 -1.58 -11.17 18.99
C LYS A 318 -1.19 -9.93 18.19
N SER A 319 -1.81 -9.74 17.05
CA SER A 319 -1.41 -8.70 16.10
C SER A 319 -2.58 -7.82 15.66
N TYR A 320 -2.29 -6.54 15.44
CA TYR A 320 -3.25 -5.52 15.04
C TYR A 320 -2.70 -4.72 13.86
N ALA A 321 -3.49 -4.58 12.80
CA ALA A 321 -3.17 -3.68 11.71
C ALA A 321 -3.74 -2.29 12.01
N VAL A 322 -2.91 -1.26 11.83
CA VAL A 322 -3.25 0.14 12.12
C VAL A 322 -2.90 1.02 10.93
N ALA A 323 -3.77 1.97 10.60
CA ALA A 323 -3.50 3.02 9.63
C ALA A 323 -4.01 4.36 10.17
N VAL A 324 -3.13 5.35 10.26
CA VAL A 324 -3.46 6.74 10.56
C VAL A 324 -2.99 7.61 9.40
N MET A 325 -3.94 8.20 8.69
CA MET A 325 -3.68 8.94 7.47
C MET A 325 -4.29 10.36 7.56
N ILE A 326 -3.44 11.37 7.52
CA ILE A 326 -3.86 12.76 7.53
C ILE A 326 -3.80 13.29 6.08
N ARG A 327 -4.95 13.70 5.54
CA ARG A 327 -5.07 14.22 4.17
C ARG A 327 -4.49 15.62 4.07
N LEU A 328 -4.90 16.48 4.98
CA LEU A 328 -4.51 17.88 5.03
C LEU A 328 -4.57 18.39 6.48
N THR A 329 -3.54 19.12 6.89
CA THR A 329 -3.50 19.75 8.21
C THR A 329 -2.44 20.85 8.27
N SER A 330 -2.70 21.87 9.10
CA SER A 330 -1.74 22.92 9.49
C SER A 330 -1.29 22.77 10.94
N VAL A 331 -1.81 21.78 11.71
CA VAL A 331 -1.40 21.63 13.11
C VAL A 331 0.09 21.25 13.23
N PRO A 332 0.76 21.66 14.32
CA PRO A 332 2.17 21.35 14.55
C PRO A 332 2.47 19.84 14.55
N LEU A 333 3.69 19.47 14.17
CA LEU A 333 4.13 18.07 14.13
C LEU A 333 3.90 17.30 15.44
N PRO A 334 4.18 17.86 16.64
CA PRO A 334 3.92 17.14 17.90
C PRO A 334 2.46 16.70 18.05
N VAL A 335 1.50 17.55 17.65
CA VAL A 335 0.06 17.20 17.71
C VAL A 335 -0.31 16.07 16.78
N ARG A 336 0.28 16.04 15.57
CA ARG A 336 0.08 14.92 14.60
C ARG A 336 0.66 13.62 15.14
N MET A 337 1.85 13.68 15.75
CA MET A 337 2.52 12.53 16.36
C MET A 337 1.73 12.01 17.56
N GLU A 338 1.24 12.90 18.42
CA GLU A 338 0.45 12.53 19.60
C GLU A 338 -0.87 11.84 19.21
N LEU A 339 -1.54 12.27 18.13
CA LEU A 339 -2.67 11.53 17.58
C LEU A 339 -2.30 10.08 17.27
N MET A 340 -1.18 9.85 16.57
CA MET A 340 -0.73 8.50 16.18
C MET A 340 -0.34 7.66 17.41
N ASN A 341 0.34 8.28 18.38
CA ASN A 341 0.69 7.64 19.65
C ASN A 341 -0.57 7.22 20.41
N ASN A 342 -1.58 8.07 20.47
CA ASN A 342 -2.84 7.80 21.16
C ASN A 342 -3.65 6.67 20.49
N VAL A 343 -3.60 6.54 19.16
CA VAL A 343 -4.20 5.37 18.46
C VAL A 343 -3.52 4.07 18.89
N VAL A 344 -2.17 4.05 18.97
CA VAL A 344 -1.42 2.87 19.43
C VAL A 344 -1.72 2.56 20.89
N ARG A 345 -1.71 3.57 21.78
CA ARG A 345 -2.07 3.38 23.21
C ARG A 345 -3.49 2.84 23.37
N ALA A 346 -4.43 3.27 22.52
CA ALA A 346 -5.79 2.73 22.55
C ALA A 346 -5.84 1.25 22.13
N VAL A 347 -5.03 0.83 21.15
CA VAL A 347 -4.90 -0.59 20.78
C VAL A 347 -4.33 -1.40 21.93
N ILE A 348 -3.27 -0.91 22.58
CA ILE A 348 -2.63 -1.56 23.72
C ILE A 348 -3.63 -1.70 24.88
N ALA A 349 -4.31 -0.64 25.26
CA ALA A 349 -5.30 -0.67 26.31
C ALA A 349 -6.47 -1.65 26.00
N GLN A 350 -6.93 -1.70 24.74
CA GLN A 350 -7.93 -2.70 24.34
C GLN A 350 -7.41 -4.12 24.46
N HIS A 351 -6.16 -4.36 24.08
CA HIS A 351 -5.50 -5.66 24.22
C HIS A 351 -5.44 -6.08 25.69
N ASP A 352 -4.97 -5.17 26.57
CA ASP A 352 -4.84 -5.42 28.00
C ASP A 352 -6.19 -5.73 28.66
N MET A 353 -7.25 -5.00 28.31
CA MET A 353 -8.61 -5.27 28.79
C MET A 353 -9.13 -6.64 28.37
N GLN A 354 -8.78 -7.13 27.19
CA GLN A 354 -9.22 -8.44 26.69
C GLN A 354 -8.44 -9.60 27.31
N ASN A 355 -7.23 -9.37 27.79
CA ASN A 355 -6.34 -10.38 28.34
C ASN A 355 -6.17 -10.24 29.86
N ALA A 356 -6.84 -9.26 30.50
CA ALA A 356 -6.84 -9.15 31.95
C ALA A 356 -7.39 -10.44 32.58
N PRO A 357 -6.77 -10.98 33.64
CA PRO A 357 -7.32 -12.10 34.37
C PRO A 357 -8.73 -11.73 34.86
N ALA A 358 -9.69 -12.67 34.74
CA ALA A 358 -11.00 -12.47 35.32
C ALA A 358 -10.83 -12.15 36.81
N ALA A 359 -11.43 -11.04 37.26
CA ALA A 359 -11.43 -10.71 38.67
C ALA A 359 -11.93 -11.93 39.49
N PRO A 360 -11.27 -12.32 40.59
CA PRO A 360 -11.76 -13.41 41.40
C PRO A 360 -13.21 -13.11 41.80
N ALA A 361 -14.08 -14.07 41.55
CA ALA A 361 -15.49 -13.93 41.94
C ALA A 361 -15.54 -13.52 43.42
N SER A 362 -16.10 -12.36 43.72
CA SER A 362 -16.26 -11.89 45.09
C SER A 362 -17.01 -12.98 45.84
N GLN A 363 -16.34 -13.56 46.84
CA GLN A 363 -17.01 -14.50 47.75
C GLN A 363 -18.24 -13.78 48.29
N ALA A 364 -19.40 -14.27 47.89
CA ALA A 364 -20.68 -13.77 48.40
C ALA A 364 -20.63 -13.92 49.94
N PHE A 365 -20.70 -12.79 50.62
CA PHE A 365 -20.80 -12.74 52.07
C PHE A 365 -22.05 -13.56 52.50
N GLN A 366 -21.85 -14.77 53.02
CA GLN A 366 -22.94 -15.50 53.67
C GLN A 366 -23.16 -14.89 55.05
N PRO A 367 -24.34 -14.32 55.33
CA PRO A 367 -24.63 -13.92 56.71
C PRO A 367 -24.72 -15.16 57.56
N SER A 368 -23.87 -15.26 58.58
CA SER A 368 -23.96 -16.23 59.62
C SER A 368 -25.30 -16.10 60.34
N ARG A 369 -26.03 -17.24 60.48
CA ARG A 369 -27.24 -17.35 61.26
C ARG A 369 -26.97 -17.34 62.74
#